data_b2d1b3c6ed1ce972a67181b759473d3f
#
_entry.id   b2d1b3c6ed1ce972a67181b759473d3f
#
_cell.length_a   1.000
_cell.length_b   1.000
_cell.length_c   1.000
_cell.angle_alpha   90.00
_cell.angle_beta   90.00
_cell.angle_gamma   90.00
#
_symmetry.space_group_name_H-M   'P 1'
#
loop_
_entity.id
_entity.type
_entity.pdbx_description
1 polymer ?
#
loop_
_entity_poly.entity_id
_entity_poly.type
_entity_poly.pdbx_seq_one_letter_code
_entity_poly.pdbx_strand_id
1 'polypeptide(L)'
;MNWNVALRLGRVSNLPTVWSNSLAGLMLAGGGLTVELAPNLILGLFLIMSLFYVGGMYLNDAFDRHIDAVERPERPIPAGLVSARTVYLAGYGMLALGIGALFWRALAWRRAYAASPWRRRLSITTGATRPTRWDRPGWACAAC
;
A
#
# COMPACT_ATOMS: atom_id res chain seq x y z
N MET A 1 5.23 -5.71 -27.46
CA MET A 1 4.98 -6.74 -26.42
C MET A 1 3.55 -7.22 -26.60
N ASN A 2 3.36 -8.53 -26.90
CA ASN A 2 2.02 -9.10 -27.06
C ASN A 2 1.32 -9.22 -25.70
N TRP A 3 -0.01 -9.04 -25.67
CA TRP A 3 -0.81 -9.11 -24.46
C TRP A 3 -0.61 -10.42 -23.66
N ASN A 4 -0.58 -11.56 -24.37
CA ASN A 4 -0.35 -12.87 -23.76
C ASN A 4 1.02 -12.97 -23.06
N VAL A 5 2.06 -12.36 -23.64
CA VAL A 5 3.40 -12.31 -23.04
C VAL A 5 3.38 -11.47 -21.76
N ALA A 6 2.68 -10.33 -21.77
CA ALA A 6 2.53 -9.48 -20.61
C ALA A 6 1.81 -10.19 -19.44
N LEU A 7 0.73 -10.92 -19.73
CA LEU A 7 -0.02 -11.69 -18.72
C LEU A 7 0.82 -12.83 -18.13
N ARG A 8 1.61 -13.51 -18.98
CA ARG A 8 2.51 -14.61 -18.53
C ARG A 8 3.61 -14.09 -17.61
N LEU A 9 4.30 -12.99 -17.96
CA LEU A 9 5.32 -12.36 -17.15
C LEU A 9 4.76 -11.89 -15.80
N GLY A 10 3.58 -11.26 -15.80
CA GLY A 10 2.94 -10.77 -14.60
C GLY A 10 2.33 -11.84 -13.70
N ARG A 11 2.31 -13.11 -14.15
CA ARG A 11 1.64 -14.22 -13.44
C ARG A 11 0.26 -13.84 -12.92
N VAL A 12 -0.54 -13.20 -13.76
CA VAL A 12 -1.83 -12.59 -13.41
C VAL A 12 -2.81 -13.60 -12.80
N SER A 13 -2.66 -14.89 -13.08
CA SER A 13 -3.42 -15.99 -12.46
C SER A 13 -3.31 -16.03 -10.93
N ASN A 14 -2.26 -15.45 -10.34
CA ASN A 14 -2.05 -15.43 -8.89
C ASN A 14 -2.62 -14.18 -8.20
N LEU A 15 -3.14 -13.21 -8.95
CA LEU A 15 -3.74 -12.00 -8.36
C LEU A 15 -4.86 -12.27 -7.35
N PRO A 16 -5.77 -13.25 -7.55
CA PRO A 16 -6.78 -13.56 -6.55
C PRO A 16 -6.18 -13.90 -5.17
N THR A 17 -5.05 -14.62 -5.14
CA THR A 17 -4.33 -14.92 -3.89
C THR A 17 -3.74 -13.66 -3.25
N VAL A 18 -3.20 -12.74 -4.04
CA VAL A 18 -2.70 -11.45 -3.56
C VAL A 18 -3.82 -10.63 -2.94
N TRP A 19 -4.98 -10.60 -3.57
CA TRP A 19 -6.15 -9.85 -3.08
C TRP A 19 -6.72 -10.44 -1.81
N SER A 20 -6.86 -11.77 -1.72
CA SER A 20 -7.36 -12.45 -0.51
C SER A 20 -6.42 -12.23 0.67
N ASN A 21 -5.11 -12.32 0.48
CA ASN A 21 -4.12 -12.05 1.52
C ASN A 21 -4.15 -10.59 1.98
N SER A 22 -4.30 -9.65 1.03
CA SER A 22 -4.41 -8.23 1.33
C SER A 22 -5.68 -7.90 2.13
N LEU A 23 -6.80 -8.53 1.78
CA LEU A 23 -8.06 -8.39 2.49
C LEU A 23 -7.97 -8.98 3.90
N ALA A 24 -7.40 -10.17 4.05
CA ALA A 24 -7.17 -10.78 5.35
C ALA A 24 -6.30 -9.90 6.26
N GLY A 25 -5.20 -9.34 5.72
CA GLY A 25 -4.35 -8.39 6.43
C GLY A 25 -5.10 -7.13 6.87
N LEU A 26 -5.97 -6.59 6.03
CA LEU A 26 -6.79 -5.42 6.35
C LEU A 26 -7.80 -5.73 7.48
N MET A 27 -8.44 -6.89 7.44
CA MET A 27 -9.38 -7.33 8.48
C MET A 27 -8.68 -7.53 9.83
N LEU A 28 -7.51 -8.14 9.83
CA LEU A 28 -6.71 -8.34 11.05
C LEU A 28 -6.24 -6.99 11.64
N ALA A 29 -5.80 -6.05 10.81
CA ALA A 29 -5.37 -4.73 11.25
C ALA A 29 -6.53 -3.88 11.80
N GLY A 30 -7.75 -4.07 11.29
CA GLY A 30 -8.96 -3.35 11.72
C GLY A 30 -9.66 -3.95 12.94
N GLY A 31 -9.14 -5.01 13.55
CA GLY A 31 -9.78 -5.64 14.72
C GLY A 31 -10.92 -6.61 14.38
N GLY A 32 -10.97 -7.12 13.16
CA GLY A 32 -11.92 -8.15 12.74
C GLY A 32 -13.02 -7.65 11.77
N LEU A 33 -14.15 -8.35 11.73
CA LEU A 33 -15.25 -8.12 10.78
C LEU A 33 -16.04 -6.81 10.99
N THR A 34 -15.72 -6.03 12.02
CA THR A 34 -16.41 -4.77 12.36
C THR A 34 -15.91 -3.56 11.56
N VAL A 35 -14.90 -3.74 10.72
CA VAL A 35 -14.39 -2.65 9.86
C VAL A 35 -15.38 -2.41 8.73
N GLU A 36 -16.02 -1.24 8.73
CA GLU A 36 -16.75 -0.75 7.56
C GLU A 36 -15.78 -0.52 6.41
N LEU A 37 -15.63 -1.54 5.56
CA LEU A 37 -14.76 -1.51 4.39
C LEU A 37 -15.43 -0.68 3.29
N ALA A 38 -15.08 0.59 3.19
CA ALA A 38 -15.51 1.41 2.07
C ALA A 38 -15.04 0.77 0.73
N PRO A 39 -15.93 0.56 -0.25
CA PRO A 39 -15.58 -0.11 -1.51
C PRO A 39 -14.39 0.51 -2.24
N ASN A 40 -14.23 1.84 -2.17
CA ASN A 40 -13.11 2.58 -2.73
C ASN A 40 -11.76 2.27 -2.02
N LEU A 41 -11.80 1.92 -0.73
CA LEU A 41 -10.61 1.48 0.02
C LEU A 41 -10.14 0.12 -0.49
N ILE A 42 -11.06 -0.83 -0.62
CA ILE A 42 -10.78 -2.20 -1.09
C ILE A 42 -10.25 -2.15 -2.52
N LEU A 43 -10.93 -1.43 -3.41
CA LEU A 43 -10.51 -1.28 -4.80
C LEU A 43 -9.12 -0.65 -4.91
N GLY A 44 -8.88 0.42 -4.16
CA GLY A 44 -7.57 1.07 -4.12
C GLY A 44 -6.46 0.13 -3.62
N LEU A 45 -6.75 -0.67 -2.58
CA LEU A 45 -5.81 -1.67 -2.06
C LEU A 45 -5.49 -2.73 -3.12
N PHE A 46 -6.50 -3.29 -3.79
CA PHE A 46 -6.31 -4.30 -4.82
C PHE A 46 -5.51 -3.78 -6.01
N LEU A 47 -5.78 -2.56 -6.48
CA LEU A 47 -5.03 -1.94 -7.58
C LEU A 47 -3.55 -1.73 -7.20
N ILE A 48 -3.28 -1.18 -6.03
CA ILE A 48 -1.91 -0.92 -5.57
C ILE A 48 -1.16 -2.25 -5.36
N MET A 49 -1.77 -3.24 -4.72
CA MET A 49 -1.16 -4.55 -4.52
C MET A 49 -0.91 -5.28 -5.84
N SER A 50 -1.82 -5.14 -6.83
CA SER A 50 -1.61 -5.68 -8.18
C SER A 50 -0.41 -5.04 -8.87
N LEU A 51 -0.24 -3.72 -8.76
CA LEU A 51 0.93 -3.02 -9.33
C LEU A 51 2.24 -3.51 -8.71
N PHE A 52 2.29 -3.63 -7.38
CA PHE A 52 3.48 -4.15 -6.70
C PHE A 52 3.78 -5.60 -7.06
N TYR A 53 2.74 -6.46 -7.08
CA TYR A 53 2.90 -7.87 -7.41
C TYR A 53 3.38 -8.05 -8.85
N VAL A 54 2.67 -7.48 -9.82
CA VAL A 54 3.00 -7.63 -11.25
C VAL A 54 4.36 -6.99 -11.54
N GLY A 55 4.62 -5.78 -11.03
CA GLY A 55 5.91 -5.10 -11.19
C GLY A 55 7.06 -5.92 -10.61
N GLY A 56 6.88 -6.50 -9.42
CA GLY A 56 7.86 -7.41 -8.79
C GLY A 56 8.13 -8.65 -9.63
N MET A 57 7.09 -9.27 -10.23
CA MET A 57 7.25 -10.44 -11.10
C MET A 57 8.00 -10.11 -12.39
N TYR A 58 7.72 -8.94 -12.99
CA TYR A 58 8.48 -8.46 -14.15
C TYR A 58 9.95 -8.28 -13.84
N LEU A 59 10.27 -7.67 -12.71
CA LEU A 59 11.66 -7.46 -12.30
C LEU A 59 12.35 -8.79 -11.98
N ASN A 60 11.67 -9.71 -11.30
CA ASN A 60 12.20 -11.03 -11.01
C ASN A 60 12.63 -11.75 -12.31
N ASP A 61 11.74 -11.84 -13.29
CA ASP A 61 12.05 -12.49 -14.57
C ASP A 61 13.16 -11.74 -15.36
N ALA A 62 13.25 -10.41 -15.19
CA ALA A 62 14.31 -9.62 -15.83
C ALA A 62 15.68 -9.81 -15.16
N PHE A 63 15.74 -9.96 -13.84
CA PHE A 63 16.98 -10.25 -13.10
C PHE A 63 17.46 -11.68 -13.34
N ASP A 64 16.53 -12.64 -13.35
CA ASP A 64 16.83 -14.06 -13.51
C ASP A 64 17.12 -14.46 -14.97
N ARG A 65 17.06 -13.53 -15.93
CA ARG A 65 17.17 -13.82 -17.38
C ARG A 65 18.35 -14.69 -17.79
N HIS A 66 19.49 -14.59 -17.10
CA HIS A 66 20.70 -15.36 -17.41
C HIS A 66 20.58 -16.81 -16.94
N ILE A 67 19.97 -17.02 -15.78
CA ILE A 67 19.69 -18.34 -15.22
C ILE A 67 18.59 -19.00 -16.07
N ASP A 68 17.55 -18.25 -16.38
CA ASP A 68 16.43 -18.71 -17.20
C ASP A 68 16.83 -19.07 -18.64
N ALA A 69 17.87 -18.44 -19.19
CA ALA A 69 18.37 -18.80 -20.50
C ALA A 69 18.94 -20.22 -20.55
N VAL A 70 19.42 -20.73 -19.42
CA VAL A 70 19.97 -22.10 -19.29
C VAL A 70 18.90 -23.09 -18.84
N GLU A 71 18.15 -22.75 -17.82
CA GLU A 71 17.20 -23.66 -17.17
C GLU A 71 15.82 -23.69 -17.84
N ARG A 72 15.37 -22.55 -18.38
CA ARG A 72 14.01 -22.34 -18.91
C ARG A 72 14.00 -21.44 -20.14
N PRO A 73 14.61 -21.92 -21.27
CA PRO A 73 14.74 -21.12 -22.49
C PRO A 73 13.41 -20.72 -23.13
N GLU A 74 12.30 -21.39 -22.76
CA GLU A 74 10.95 -21.08 -23.21
C GLU A 74 10.32 -19.84 -22.54
N ARG A 75 10.98 -19.25 -21.52
CA ARG A 75 10.50 -18.01 -20.90
C ARG A 75 10.55 -16.83 -21.87
N PRO A 76 9.64 -15.84 -21.73
CA PRO A 76 9.49 -14.77 -22.72
C PRO A 76 10.75 -13.95 -23.00
N ILE A 77 11.63 -13.73 -22.01
CA ILE A 77 12.86 -12.96 -22.19
C ILE A 77 13.93 -13.78 -22.90
N PRO A 78 14.30 -15.01 -22.45
CA PRO A 78 15.25 -15.86 -23.16
C PRO A 78 14.78 -16.24 -24.57
N ALA A 79 13.47 -16.50 -24.75
CA ALA A 79 12.86 -16.80 -26.04
C ALA A 79 12.84 -15.60 -27.02
N GLY A 80 13.32 -14.43 -26.63
CA GLY A 80 13.35 -13.25 -27.49
C GLY A 80 11.99 -12.59 -27.76
N LEU A 81 10.92 -12.99 -27.07
CA LEU A 81 9.57 -12.47 -27.27
C LEU A 81 9.42 -11.04 -26.74
N VAL A 82 10.30 -10.63 -25.79
CA VAL A 82 10.35 -9.29 -25.21
C VAL A 82 11.78 -8.94 -24.79
N SER A 83 12.17 -7.68 -24.96
CA SER A 83 13.50 -7.25 -24.51
C SER A 83 13.54 -7.07 -22.99
N ALA A 84 14.63 -7.49 -22.35
CA ALA A 84 14.84 -7.31 -20.93
C ALA A 84 14.69 -5.83 -20.49
N ARG A 85 15.15 -4.90 -21.34
CA ARG A 85 15.03 -3.46 -21.07
C ARG A 85 13.58 -3.01 -20.94
N THR A 86 12.70 -3.50 -21.83
CA THR A 86 11.26 -3.19 -21.77
C THR A 86 10.64 -3.72 -20.47
N VAL A 87 11.05 -4.94 -20.07
CA VAL A 87 10.55 -5.58 -18.84
C VAL A 87 11.02 -4.80 -17.59
N TYR A 88 12.29 -4.37 -17.54
CA TYR A 88 12.78 -3.51 -16.47
C TYR A 88 12.02 -2.18 -16.37
N LEU A 89 11.83 -1.50 -17.49
CA LEU A 89 11.11 -0.23 -17.52
C LEU A 89 9.65 -0.39 -17.07
N ALA A 90 8.98 -1.46 -17.52
CA ALA A 90 7.61 -1.74 -17.11
C ALA A 90 7.53 -2.08 -15.62
N GLY A 91 8.43 -2.93 -15.10
CA GLY A 91 8.47 -3.34 -13.71
C GLY A 91 8.71 -2.14 -12.76
N TYR A 92 9.77 -1.36 -13.01
CA TYR A 92 10.04 -0.16 -12.22
C TYR A 92 8.94 0.89 -12.36
N GLY A 93 8.35 1.05 -13.55
CA GLY A 93 7.22 1.95 -13.77
C GLY A 93 6.00 1.57 -12.93
N MET A 94 5.65 0.27 -12.87
CA MET A 94 4.56 -0.22 -12.04
C MET A 94 4.84 0.00 -10.54
N LEU A 95 6.07 -0.25 -10.06
CA LEU A 95 6.45 0.02 -8.68
C LEU A 95 6.36 1.52 -8.34
N ALA A 96 6.87 2.38 -9.22
CA ALA A 96 6.80 3.83 -9.04
C ALA A 96 5.35 4.34 -8.98
N LEU A 97 4.48 3.83 -9.88
CA LEU A 97 3.04 4.13 -9.85
C LEU A 97 2.37 3.64 -8.56
N GLY A 98 2.71 2.44 -8.09
CA GLY A 98 2.21 1.90 -6.83
C GLY A 98 2.61 2.75 -5.62
N ILE A 99 3.87 3.16 -5.54
CA ILE A 99 4.38 4.06 -4.50
C ILE A 99 3.69 5.43 -4.57
N GLY A 100 3.56 6.00 -5.77
CA GLY A 100 2.88 7.28 -5.99
C GLY A 100 1.41 7.23 -5.55
N ALA A 101 0.71 6.14 -5.89
CA ALA A 101 -0.67 5.92 -5.49
C ALA A 101 -0.83 5.79 -3.96
N LEU A 102 0.09 5.07 -3.29
CA LEU A 102 0.13 5.00 -1.83
C LEU A 102 0.34 6.37 -1.20
N PHE A 103 1.31 7.13 -1.69
CA PHE A 103 1.60 8.46 -1.18
C PHE A 103 0.42 9.41 -1.35
N TRP A 104 -0.19 9.42 -2.53
CA TRP A 104 -1.41 10.20 -2.81
C TRP A 104 -2.54 9.83 -1.86
N ARG A 105 -2.76 8.55 -1.64
CA ARG A 105 -3.81 8.05 -0.75
C ARG A 105 -3.54 8.42 0.72
N ALA A 106 -2.30 8.31 1.17
CA ALA A 106 -1.90 8.73 2.51
C ALA A 106 -2.12 10.23 2.73
N LEU A 107 -1.81 11.05 1.72
CA LEU A 107 -2.03 12.49 1.77
C LEU A 107 -3.53 12.84 1.80
N ALA A 108 -4.34 12.17 0.99
CA ALA A 108 -5.79 12.32 0.99
C ALA A 108 -6.40 11.94 2.34
N TRP A 109 -5.95 10.83 2.94
CA TRP A 109 -6.35 10.41 4.27
C TRP A 109 -6.01 11.45 5.34
N ARG A 110 -4.78 11.97 5.34
CA ARG A 110 -4.38 13.03 6.28
C ARG A 110 -5.26 14.28 6.18
N ARG A 111 -5.63 14.69 4.95
CA ARG A 111 -6.53 15.84 4.74
C ARG A 111 -7.94 15.55 5.29
N ALA A 112 -8.49 14.38 4.99
CA ALA A 112 -9.80 13.98 5.48
C ALA A 112 -9.83 13.89 7.02
N TYR A 113 -8.79 13.32 7.63
CA TYR A 113 -8.63 13.23 9.06
C TYR A 113 -8.50 14.62 9.72
N ALA A 114 -7.74 15.53 9.13
CA ALA A 114 -7.60 16.89 9.62
C ALA A 114 -8.90 17.70 9.54
N ALA A 115 -9.75 17.40 8.55
CA ALA A 115 -11.06 18.07 8.37
C ALA A 115 -12.18 17.46 9.22
N SER A 116 -11.94 16.36 9.91
CA SER A 116 -12.98 15.63 10.63
C SER A 116 -13.53 16.39 11.83
N PRO A 117 -14.87 16.46 12.02
CA PRO A 117 -15.51 17.27 13.07
C PRO A 117 -15.15 16.84 14.50
N TRP A 118 -14.85 15.55 14.70
CA TRP A 118 -14.53 15.02 16.03
C TRP A 118 -13.18 15.54 16.58
N ARG A 119 -12.25 15.88 15.71
CA ARG A 119 -10.99 16.55 16.12
C ARG A 119 -11.23 17.92 16.73
N ARG A 120 -12.20 18.67 16.20
CA ARG A 120 -12.63 19.96 16.76
C ARG A 120 -13.25 19.78 18.14
N ARG A 121 -14.00 18.69 18.36
CA ARG A 121 -14.59 18.41 19.68
C ARG A 121 -13.52 18.11 20.74
N LEU A 122 -12.48 17.34 20.39
CA LEU A 122 -11.39 17.05 21.31
C LEU A 122 -10.59 18.30 21.70
N SER A 123 -10.30 19.20 20.77
CA SER A 123 -9.60 20.44 21.06
C SER A 123 -10.41 21.40 21.95
N ILE A 124 -11.74 21.36 21.84
CA ILE A 124 -12.63 22.16 22.71
C ILE A 124 -12.67 21.59 24.14
N THR A 125 -12.71 20.24 24.28
CA THR A 125 -12.73 19.60 25.60
C THR A 125 -11.40 19.68 26.32
N THR A 126 -10.26 19.61 25.63
CA THR A 126 -8.93 19.77 26.23
C THR A 126 -8.57 21.22 26.51
N GLY A 127 -9.17 22.18 25.82
CA GLY A 127 -9.01 23.62 26.08
C GLY A 127 -9.90 24.19 27.21
N ALA A 128 -10.92 23.43 27.66
CA ALA A 128 -11.91 23.87 28.61
C ALA A 128 -11.66 23.42 30.08
N THR A 129 -10.69 22.55 30.32
CA THR A 129 -10.29 22.19 31.68
C THR A 129 -9.32 23.26 32.19
N ARG A 130 -9.85 24.37 32.74
CA ARG A 130 -9.05 25.17 33.67
C ARG A 130 -8.57 24.20 34.76
N PRO A 131 -7.25 24.16 35.07
CA PRO A 131 -6.77 23.34 36.17
C PRO A 131 -7.57 23.74 37.41
N THR A 132 -8.31 22.78 37.97
CA THR A 132 -9.04 22.99 39.20
C THR A 132 -8.00 23.18 40.30
N ARG A 133 -8.38 23.86 41.40
CA ARG A 133 -7.50 24.16 42.56
C ARG A 133 -6.82 22.89 43.12
N TRP A 134 -7.36 21.70 42.81
CA TRP A 134 -6.87 20.40 43.27
C TRP A 134 -5.78 19.81 42.37
N ASP A 135 -5.60 20.30 41.12
CA ASP A 135 -4.56 19.86 40.20
C ASP A 135 -3.20 20.52 40.43
N ARG A 136 -3.11 21.41 41.46
CA ARG A 136 -1.83 22.00 41.86
C ARG A 136 -1.12 21.07 42.83
N PRO A 137 0.08 20.58 42.50
CA PRO A 137 0.86 19.80 43.44
C PRO A 137 1.11 20.60 44.70
N GLY A 138 0.92 19.99 45.88
CA GLY A 138 0.93 20.63 47.22
C GLY A 138 2.20 21.41 47.58
N TRP A 139 3.29 21.29 46.81
CA TRP A 139 4.51 22.07 46.99
C TRP A 139 4.44 23.49 46.40
N ALA A 140 3.43 23.80 45.60
CA ALA A 140 3.27 25.15 45.03
C ALA A 140 2.67 26.17 46.02
N CYS A 141 2.27 25.74 47.21
CA CYS A 141 1.72 26.60 48.28
C CYS A 141 2.74 27.04 49.32
N ALA A 142 4.02 26.71 49.19
CA ALA A 142 5.05 27.03 50.21
C ALA A 142 5.83 28.34 49.93
N ALA A 143 5.34 29.20 49.02
CA ALA A 143 5.96 30.48 48.72
C ALA A 143 4.94 31.65 48.82
N CYS A 144 4.20 31.72 49.91
CA CYS A 144 3.54 32.94 50.39
C CYS A 144 4.00 33.24 51.79
#